data_a3462e16ec926c46efb3573cbb611c2b
#
_entry.id   a3462e16ec926c46efb3573cbb611c2b
#
_cell.length_a   1.000
_cell.length_b   1.000
_cell.length_c   1.000
_cell.angle_alpha   90.00
_cell.angle_beta   90.00
_cell.angle_gamma   90.00
#
_symmetry.space_group_name_H-M   'P 1'
#
loop_
_entity.id
_entity.type
_entity.pdbx_description
1 polymer ?
#
loop_
_entity_poly.entity_id
_entity_poly.type
_entity_poly.pdbx_seq_one_letter_code
_entity_poly.pdbx_strand_id
1 'polypeptide(L)'
;GVLYVEPDEETLAQMKEKQAQQEEQKRLLELLKGRENKTLDGKTIQLYANIGNSKDLAAVLQNDAGGIGLFRSEFIYLEREDFPTEEEQFQIYKTVVQTMAGKRVIIRTLDIGADKQCEYFHMDKEDNPAMGCRAIRICLTRPEIFKTQLRALFRASAFGKLAIMYPMIT
;
A
#
# COMPACT_ATOMS: atom_id res chain seq x y z
N GLY A 1 4.75 20.70 -6.86
CA GLY A 1 4.11 21.92 -6.38
C GLY A 1 4.76 23.16 -6.98
N VAL A 2 4.08 24.31 -6.98
CA VAL A 2 4.61 25.62 -7.40
C VAL A 2 4.83 26.44 -6.13
N LEU A 3 6.03 27.02 -5.99
CA LEU A 3 6.36 27.97 -4.93
C LEU A 3 6.25 29.38 -5.49
N TYR A 4 5.41 30.21 -4.89
CA TYR A 4 5.32 31.63 -5.20
C TYR A 4 6.21 32.39 -4.22
N VAL A 5 7.19 33.14 -4.74
CA VAL A 5 8.08 34.01 -3.95
C VAL A 5 7.56 35.44 -4.12
N GLU A 6 7.31 36.13 -3.01
CA GLU A 6 6.74 37.50 -2.99
C GLU A 6 5.49 37.65 -3.88
N PRO A 7 4.43 36.82 -3.64
CA PRO A 7 3.22 36.86 -4.47
C PRO A 7 2.54 38.22 -4.34
N ASP A 8 1.97 38.70 -5.45
CA ASP A 8 1.11 39.87 -5.42
C ASP A 8 -0.18 39.63 -4.61
N GLU A 9 -0.91 40.70 -4.30
CA GLU A 9 -2.14 40.61 -3.48
C GLU A 9 -3.22 39.75 -4.12
N GLU A 10 -3.32 39.76 -5.45
CA GLU A 10 -4.30 38.94 -6.17
C GLU A 10 -3.98 37.45 -6.07
N THR A 11 -2.73 37.07 -6.33
CA THR A 11 -2.26 35.68 -6.16
C THR A 11 -2.43 35.20 -4.74
N LEU A 12 -2.11 36.07 -3.74
CA LEU A 12 -2.27 35.72 -2.32
C LEU A 12 -3.75 35.50 -1.96
N ALA A 13 -4.66 36.35 -2.47
CA ALA A 13 -6.09 36.22 -2.24
C ALA A 13 -6.63 34.91 -2.85
N GLN A 14 -6.26 34.61 -4.09
CA GLN A 14 -6.65 33.36 -4.77
C GLN A 14 -6.15 32.12 -4.01
N MET A 15 -4.91 32.13 -3.50
CA MET A 15 -4.38 31.00 -2.75
C MET A 15 -5.08 30.82 -1.38
N LYS A 16 -5.43 31.91 -0.70
CA LYS A 16 -6.20 31.86 0.55
C LYS A 16 -7.60 31.31 0.33
N GLU A 17 -8.27 31.73 -0.75
CA GLU A 17 -9.60 31.19 -1.11
C GLU A 17 -9.52 29.70 -1.40
N LYS A 18 -8.54 29.26 -2.20
CA LYS A 18 -8.29 27.85 -2.49
C LYS A 18 -8.02 27.04 -1.22
N GLN A 19 -7.23 27.60 -0.30
CA GLN A 19 -6.97 26.96 1.00
C GLN A 19 -8.26 26.79 1.80
N ALA A 20 -9.08 27.84 1.90
CA ALA A 20 -10.36 27.80 2.62
C ALA A 20 -11.32 26.75 2.01
N GLN A 21 -11.39 26.67 0.67
CA GLN A 21 -12.18 25.65 -0.01
C GLN A 21 -11.68 24.22 0.28
N GLN A 22 -10.36 24.00 0.31
CA GLN A 22 -9.78 22.70 0.64
C GLN A 22 -10.03 22.32 2.10
N GLU A 23 -9.93 23.26 3.03
CA GLU A 23 -10.20 23.04 4.45
C GLU A 23 -11.67 22.68 4.68
N GLU A 24 -12.61 23.40 4.03
CA GLU A 24 -14.03 23.08 4.11
C GLU A 24 -14.35 21.72 3.50
N GLN A 25 -13.76 21.40 2.35
CA GLN A 25 -13.92 20.07 1.75
C GLN A 25 -13.40 18.96 2.68
N LYS A 26 -12.25 19.18 3.31
CA LYS A 26 -11.68 18.25 4.30
C LYS A 26 -12.62 18.07 5.49
N ARG A 27 -13.18 19.17 6.00
CA ARG A 27 -14.15 19.15 7.10
C ARG A 27 -15.42 18.36 6.73
N LEU A 28 -15.94 18.54 5.52
CA LEU A 28 -17.09 17.78 5.03
C LEU A 28 -16.80 16.29 4.91
N LEU A 29 -15.61 15.93 4.44
CA LEU A 29 -15.18 14.51 4.37
C LEU A 29 -15.05 13.89 5.78
N GLU A 30 -14.62 14.65 6.78
CA GLU A 30 -14.55 14.17 8.16
C GLU A 30 -15.92 13.81 8.74
N LEU A 31 -17.01 14.47 8.30
CA LEU A 31 -18.37 14.13 8.70
C LEU A 31 -18.87 12.80 8.16
N LEU A 32 -18.16 12.22 7.18
CA LEU A 32 -18.48 10.90 6.62
C LEU A 32 -17.87 9.75 7.40
N LYS A 33 -16.91 10.02 8.30
CA LYS A 33 -16.29 8.99 9.13
C LYS A 33 -17.33 8.29 10.01
N GLY A 34 -17.22 6.98 10.13
CA GLY A 34 -18.13 6.15 10.90
C GLY A 34 -19.50 5.91 10.24
N ARG A 35 -19.77 6.47 9.07
CA ARG A 35 -20.99 6.18 8.31
C ARG A 35 -20.84 4.91 7.50
N GLU A 36 -21.93 4.15 7.37
CA GLU A 36 -21.96 3.03 6.45
C GLU A 36 -21.82 3.51 4.99
N ASN A 37 -20.92 2.84 4.26
CA ASN A 37 -20.75 3.09 2.83
C ASN A 37 -21.85 2.33 2.06
N LYS A 38 -22.89 3.02 1.67
CA LYS A 38 -24.03 2.47 0.92
C LYS A 38 -24.20 3.19 -0.42
N THR A 39 -24.52 2.41 -1.44
CA THR A 39 -24.97 2.95 -2.73
C THR A 39 -26.41 3.48 -2.60
N LEU A 40 -26.88 4.23 -3.61
CA LEU A 40 -28.24 4.78 -3.61
C LEU A 40 -29.34 3.70 -3.59
N ASP A 41 -29.05 2.51 -4.11
CA ASP A 41 -29.92 1.32 -4.07
C ASP A 41 -29.78 0.50 -2.77
N GLY A 42 -29.04 1.03 -1.76
CA GLY A 42 -28.94 0.44 -0.43
C GLY A 42 -27.88 -0.65 -0.27
N LYS A 43 -27.05 -0.92 -1.27
CA LYS A 43 -25.96 -1.88 -1.18
C LYS A 43 -24.82 -1.37 -0.30
N THR A 44 -24.42 -2.15 0.70
CA THR A 44 -23.22 -1.86 1.51
C THR A 44 -21.96 -2.18 0.72
N ILE A 45 -21.05 -1.22 0.63
CA ILE A 45 -19.75 -1.34 -0.04
C ILE A 45 -18.64 -1.29 1.01
N GLN A 46 -17.69 -2.22 0.91
CA GLN A 46 -16.49 -2.25 1.77
C GLN A 46 -15.41 -1.37 1.15
N LEU A 47 -15.03 -0.29 1.84
CA LEU A 47 -13.94 0.59 1.41
C LEU A 47 -12.65 0.21 2.16
N TYR A 48 -11.64 -0.19 1.42
CA TYR A 48 -10.34 -0.59 1.95
C TYR A 48 -9.23 0.37 1.51
N ALA A 49 -8.23 0.54 2.36
CA ALA A 49 -7.05 1.33 2.07
C ALA A 49 -6.06 0.58 1.18
N ASN A 50 -5.28 1.34 0.39
CA ASN A 50 -4.12 0.86 -0.34
C ASN A 50 -2.88 1.51 0.27
N ILE A 51 -1.95 0.72 0.80
CA ILE A 51 -0.76 1.20 1.48
C ILE A 51 0.52 0.57 0.95
N GLY A 52 1.64 1.27 1.11
CA GLY A 52 2.96 0.79 0.69
C GLY A 52 3.87 0.40 1.87
N ASN A 53 3.62 0.97 3.05
CA ASN A 53 4.43 0.71 4.23
C ASN A 53 3.62 0.86 5.52
N SER A 54 4.24 0.49 6.65
CA SER A 54 3.58 0.57 7.97
C SER A 54 3.34 2.01 8.47
N LYS A 55 4.03 3.01 7.92
CA LYS A 55 3.83 4.43 8.30
C LYS A 55 2.46 4.94 7.85
N ASP A 56 1.88 4.33 6.81
CA ASP A 56 0.56 4.69 6.30
C ASP A 56 -0.58 4.26 7.24
N LEU A 57 -0.32 3.37 8.21
CA LEU A 57 -1.33 2.82 9.13
C LEU A 57 -2.04 3.90 9.95
N ALA A 58 -1.34 4.93 10.37
CA ALA A 58 -1.95 6.05 11.10
C ALA A 58 -3.05 6.72 10.26
N ALA A 59 -2.78 6.99 8.99
CA ALA A 59 -3.75 7.56 8.07
C ALA A 59 -4.92 6.61 7.80
N VAL A 60 -4.66 5.31 7.69
CA VAL A 60 -5.70 4.26 7.51
C VAL A 60 -6.69 4.28 8.67
N LEU A 61 -6.19 4.29 9.91
CA LEU A 61 -7.02 4.33 11.12
C LEU A 61 -7.75 5.68 11.25
N GLN A 62 -7.05 6.78 11.00
CA GLN A 62 -7.61 8.12 11.08
C GLN A 62 -8.76 8.33 10.10
N ASN A 63 -8.74 7.67 8.94
CA ASN A 63 -9.80 7.75 7.94
C ASN A 63 -10.81 6.61 8.01
N ASP A 64 -10.80 5.82 9.07
CA ASP A 64 -11.76 4.73 9.35
C ASP A 64 -11.92 3.73 8.20
N ALA A 65 -10.82 3.34 7.57
CA ALA A 65 -10.87 2.33 6.52
C ALA A 65 -11.40 1.00 7.06
N GLY A 66 -12.23 0.33 6.29
CA GLY A 66 -12.82 -0.99 6.63
C GLY A 66 -11.78 -2.12 6.69
N GLY A 67 -10.58 -1.89 6.17
CA GLY A 67 -9.47 -2.81 6.14
C GLY A 67 -8.37 -2.31 5.23
N ILE A 68 -7.40 -3.18 4.94
CA ILE A 68 -6.37 -2.95 3.92
C ILE A 68 -6.66 -3.87 2.74
N GLY A 69 -7.04 -3.28 1.61
CA GLY A 69 -7.35 -3.99 0.38
C GLY A 69 -6.10 -4.33 -0.43
N LEU A 70 -5.03 -3.59 -0.22
CA LEU A 70 -3.73 -3.86 -0.81
C LEU A 70 -2.61 -3.30 0.05
N PHE A 71 -1.78 -4.19 0.58
CA PHE A 71 -0.45 -3.86 1.08
C PHE A 71 0.56 -4.24 0.00
N ARG A 72 1.26 -3.24 -0.52
CA ARG A 72 2.28 -3.41 -1.57
C ARG A 72 3.61 -3.82 -0.97
N SER A 73 3.84 -5.12 -0.86
CA SER A 73 5.03 -5.67 -0.17
C SER A 73 6.35 -5.37 -0.88
N GLU A 74 6.32 -4.97 -2.15
CA GLU A 74 7.53 -4.61 -2.90
C GLU A 74 8.33 -3.46 -2.27
N PHE A 75 7.67 -2.54 -1.53
CA PHE A 75 8.38 -1.48 -0.82
C PHE A 75 9.33 -1.98 0.27
N ILE A 76 9.09 -3.19 0.80
CA ILE A 76 10.01 -3.84 1.74
C ILE A 76 11.34 -4.19 1.07
N TYR A 77 11.30 -4.45 -0.23
CA TYR A 77 12.46 -4.82 -1.03
C TYR A 77 13.16 -3.60 -1.65
N LEU A 78 12.42 -2.54 -2.01
CA LEU A 78 12.95 -1.39 -2.76
C LEU A 78 13.89 -0.51 -1.94
N GLU A 79 13.75 -0.45 -0.62
CA GLU A 79 14.52 0.43 0.27
C GLU A 79 15.75 -0.29 0.87
N ARG A 80 16.31 -1.31 0.17
CA ARG A 80 17.36 -2.19 0.70
C ARG A 80 18.41 -2.50 -0.34
N GLU A 81 19.56 -2.97 0.16
CA GLU A 81 20.68 -3.45 -0.66
C GLU A 81 20.71 -4.99 -0.76
N ASP A 82 19.86 -5.70 0.00
CA ASP A 82 19.80 -7.16 0.03
C ASP A 82 18.36 -7.64 0.30
N PHE A 83 18.10 -8.92 0.08
CA PHE A 83 16.80 -9.54 0.31
C PHE A 83 16.39 -9.44 1.79
N PRO A 84 15.15 -9.01 2.08
CA PRO A 84 14.63 -8.99 3.45
C PRO A 84 14.52 -10.41 4.00
N THR A 85 15.00 -10.61 5.22
CA THR A 85 14.90 -11.88 5.93
C THR A 85 13.44 -12.23 6.25
N GLU A 86 13.18 -13.50 6.57
CA GLU A 86 11.86 -13.95 7.03
C GLU A 86 11.42 -13.17 8.28
N GLU A 87 12.32 -12.93 9.22
CA GLU A 87 11.98 -12.24 10.46
C GLU A 87 11.63 -10.77 10.24
N GLU A 88 12.38 -10.06 9.43
CA GLU A 88 12.08 -8.66 9.09
C GLU A 88 10.72 -8.52 8.41
N GLN A 89 10.42 -9.38 7.43
CA GLN A 89 9.12 -9.40 6.76
C GLN A 89 8.01 -9.74 7.75
N PHE A 90 8.22 -10.76 8.59
CA PHE A 90 7.26 -11.17 9.61
C PHE A 90 6.91 -10.03 10.55
N GLN A 91 7.90 -9.28 11.07
CA GLN A 91 7.65 -8.18 11.99
C GLN A 91 6.82 -7.05 11.34
N ILE A 92 7.10 -6.75 10.07
CA ILE A 92 6.31 -5.75 9.32
C ILE A 92 4.87 -6.22 9.14
N TYR A 93 4.66 -7.44 8.63
CA TYR A 93 3.32 -7.99 8.39
C TYR A 93 2.52 -8.15 9.69
N LYS A 94 3.16 -8.64 10.75
CA LYS A 94 2.56 -8.75 12.08
C LYS A 94 2.09 -7.40 12.60
N THR A 95 2.93 -6.37 12.51
CA THR A 95 2.59 -5.01 12.93
C THR A 95 1.35 -4.51 12.20
N VAL A 96 1.31 -4.69 10.87
CA VAL A 96 0.16 -4.26 10.05
C VAL A 96 -1.12 -5.00 10.48
N VAL A 97 -1.06 -6.32 10.59
CA VAL A 97 -2.22 -7.15 10.93
C VAL A 97 -2.75 -6.86 12.33
N GLN A 98 -1.85 -6.71 13.33
CA GLN A 98 -2.23 -6.38 14.70
C GLN A 98 -2.85 -4.98 14.82
N THR A 99 -2.25 -3.98 14.15
CA THR A 99 -2.75 -2.60 14.14
C THR A 99 -4.15 -2.50 13.57
N MET A 100 -4.49 -3.35 12.59
CA MET A 100 -5.84 -3.38 12.01
C MET A 100 -6.91 -4.04 12.89
N ALA A 101 -6.55 -4.59 14.04
CA ALA A 101 -7.47 -5.02 15.11
C ALA A 101 -8.65 -5.89 14.60
N GLY A 102 -8.38 -6.92 13.82
CA GLY A 102 -9.37 -7.84 13.26
C GLY A 102 -10.06 -7.39 11.97
N LYS A 103 -9.80 -6.17 11.48
CA LYS A 103 -10.13 -5.77 10.11
C LYS A 103 -9.28 -6.57 9.12
N ARG A 104 -9.80 -6.84 7.92
CA ARG A 104 -9.08 -7.63 6.90
C ARG A 104 -7.87 -6.88 6.37
N VAL A 105 -6.77 -7.59 6.22
CA VAL A 105 -5.53 -7.12 5.59
C VAL A 105 -5.19 -8.03 4.42
N ILE A 106 -5.13 -7.49 3.22
CA ILE A 106 -4.70 -8.22 2.02
C ILE A 106 -3.27 -7.79 1.71
N ILE A 107 -2.33 -8.73 1.78
CA ILE A 107 -0.92 -8.50 1.45
C ILE A 107 -0.63 -9.15 0.11
N ARG A 108 -0.17 -8.35 -0.84
CA ARG A 108 0.28 -8.83 -2.14
C ARG A 108 1.68 -9.40 -2.01
N THR A 109 1.92 -10.58 -2.57
CA THR A 109 3.28 -11.11 -2.69
C THR A 109 4.10 -10.24 -3.65
N LEU A 110 5.39 -10.46 -3.67
CA LEU A 110 6.36 -9.69 -4.46
C LEU A 110 5.83 -9.37 -5.87
N ASP A 111 5.83 -8.08 -6.22
CA ASP A 111 5.48 -7.59 -7.56
C ASP A 111 6.57 -6.61 -8.05
N ILE A 112 7.79 -7.12 -8.16
CA ILE A 112 8.95 -6.44 -8.72
C ILE A 112 9.18 -6.97 -10.14
N GLY A 113 9.62 -6.10 -11.03
CA GLY A 113 10.04 -6.36 -12.39
C GLY A 113 11.19 -5.44 -12.76
N ALA A 114 11.73 -5.53 -13.97
CA ALA A 114 12.84 -4.74 -14.47
C ALA A 114 12.55 -3.22 -14.52
N ASP A 115 11.29 -2.81 -14.33
CA ASP A 115 10.86 -1.41 -14.19
C ASP A 115 11.19 -0.79 -12.83
N LYS A 116 11.55 -1.61 -11.84
CA LYS A 116 11.92 -1.16 -10.50
C LYS A 116 13.41 -1.39 -10.24
N GLN A 117 14.10 -0.34 -9.82
CA GLN A 117 15.53 -0.38 -9.56
C GLN A 117 15.82 -1.14 -8.25
N CYS A 118 16.04 -2.43 -8.39
CA CYS A 118 16.52 -3.33 -7.35
C CYS A 118 17.73 -4.07 -7.89
N GLU A 119 18.93 -3.47 -7.78
CA GLU A 119 20.16 -3.98 -8.37
C GLU A 119 20.48 -5.41 -7.91
N TYR A 120 20.26 -5.72 -6.64
CA TYR A 120 20.52 -7.05 -6.08
C TYR A 120 19.61 -8.17 -6.62
N PHE A 121 18.56 -7.83 -7.36
CA PHE A 121 17.78 -8.81 -8.12
C PHE A 121 18.51 -9.28 -9.38
N HIS A 122 19.50 -8.51 -9.89
CA HIS A 122 20.23 -8.81 -11.11
C HIS A 122 19.31 -9.20 -12.28
N MET A 123 18.30 -8.37 -12.51
CA MET A 123 17.34 -8.58 -13.62
C MET A 123 17.86 -7.94 -14.89
N ASP A 124 17.76 -8.67 -16.00
CA ASP A 124 18.05 -8.14 -17.30
C ASP A 124 17.08 -7.01 -17.68
N LYS A 125 17.57 -6.07 -18.49
CA LYS A 125 16.73 -5.01 -19.03
C LYS A 125 15.75 -5.61 -20.04
N GLU A 126 14.48 -5.27 -19.90
CA GLU A 126 13.40 -5.71 -20.77
C GLU A 126 12.76 -4.52 -21.50
N ASP A 127 12.35 -4.71 -22.75
CA ASP A 127 11.65 -3.66 -23.53
C ASP A 127 10.27 -3.37 -22.96
N ASN A 128 9.59 -4.37 -22.43
CA ASN A 128 8.30 -4.24 -21.77
C ASN A 128 8.30 -4.94 -20.40
N PRO A 129 8.84 -4.29 -19.34
CA PRO A 129 8.93 -4.89 -18.01
C PRO A 129 7.58 -5.24 -17.38
N ALA A 130 6.49 -4.58 -17.81
CA ALA A 130 5.16 -4.86 -17.31
C ALA A 130 4.65 -6.26 -17.70
N MET A 131 5.12 -6.76 -18.84
CA MET A 131 4.76 -8.08 -19.39
C MET A 131 5.88 -9.12 -19.25
N GLY A 132 7.03 -8.71 -18.73
CA GLY A 132 8.24 -9.50 -18.65
C GLY A 132 8.33 -10.42 -17.44
N CYS A 133 9.58 -10.70 -17.01
CA CYS A 133 9.88 -11.49 -15.83
C CYS A 133 9.64 -10.67 -14.56
N ARG A 134 8.46 -10.81 -13.97
CA ARG A 134 8.06 -10.10 -12.76
C ARG A 134 7.15 -10.94 -11.87
N ALA A 135 6.94 -10.48 -10.64
CA ALA A 135 5.96 -11.01 -9.71
C ALA A 135 6.07 -12.53 -9.53
N ILE A 136 4.99 -13.27 -9.79
CA ILE A 136 4.96 -14.73 -9.63
C ILE A 136 5.99 -15.43 -10.53
N ARG A 137 6.35 -14.86 -11.68
CA ARG A 137 7.36 -15.45 -12.57
C ARG A 137 8.74 -15.46 -11.91
N ILE A 138 9.14 -14.35 -11.25
CA ILE A 138 10.35 -14.31 -10.42
C ILE A 138 10.24 -15.30 -9.26
N CYS A 139 9.10 -15.33 -8.58
CA CYS A 139 8.86 -16.23 -7.46
C CYS A 139 9.02 -17.72 -7.82
N LEU A 140 8.64 -18.09 -9.03
CA LEU A 140 8.78 -19.49 -9.52
C LEU A 140 10.21 -19.83 -9.96
N THR A 141 10.96 -18.86 -10.48
CA THR A 141 12.36 -19.05 -10.86
C THR A 141 13.33 -18.95 -9.66
N ARG A 142 12.92 -18.22 -8.62
CA ARG A 142 13.68 -18.04 -7.36
C ARG A 142 12.83 -18.42 -6.14
N PRO A 143 12.54 -19.70 -5.97
CA PRO A 143 11.60 -20.20 -4.97
C PRO A 143 12.01 -19.90 -3.52
N GLU A 144 13.31 -19.66 -3.25
CA GLU A 144 13.82 -19.30 -1.93
C GLU A 144 13.28 -17.94 -1.47
N ILE A 145 13.20 -16.94 -2.37
CA ILE A 145 12.63 -15.62 -2.08
C ILE A 145 11.14 -15.76 -1.74
N PHE A 146 10.43 -16.52 -2.56
CA PHE A 146 8.99 -16.72 -2.40
C PHE A 146 8.66 -17.50 -1.13
N LYS A 147 9.40 -18.58 -0.82
CA LYS A 147 9.23 -19.34 0.43
C LYS A 147 9.47 -18.48 1.65
N THR A 148 10.52 -17.66 1.66
CA THR A 148 10.82 -16.72 2.75
C THR A 148 9.64 -15.78 2.99
N GLN A 149 9.09 -15.18 1.93
CA GLN A 149 7.94 -14.30 2.03
C GLN A 149 6.68 -15.04 2.52
N LEU A 150 6.37 -16.20 1.96
CA LEU A 150 5.19 -16.99 2.36
C LEU A 150 5.27 -17.42 3.83
N ARG A 151 6.44 -17.85 4.32
CA ARG A 151 6.63 -18.23 5.73
C ARG A 151 6.38 -17.03 6.63
N ALA A 152 6.91 -15.85 6.30
CA ALA A 152 6.64 -14.62 7.03
C ALA A 152 5.14 -14.28 7.08
N LEU A 153 4.44 -14.40 5.94
CA LEU A 153 3.00 -14.17 5.83
C LEU A 153 2.18 -15.16 6.67
N PHE A 154 2.49 -16.46 6.58
CA PHE A 154 1.82 -17.49 7.38
C PHE A 154 2.05 -17.28 8.89
N ARG A 155 3.24 -16.92 9.31
CA ARG A 155 3.51 -16.56 10.72
C ARG A 155 2.67 -15.36 11.15
N ALA A 156 2.59 -14.33 10.31
CA ALA A 156 1.82 -13.12 10.61
C ALA A 156 0.31 -13.37 10.66
N SER A 157 -0.21 -14.36 9.93
CA SER A 157 -1.64 -14.69 9.91
C SER A 157 -2.19 -15.15 11.27
N ALA A 158 -1.33 -15.63 12.17
CA ALA A 158 -1.70 -15.97 13.54
C ALA A 158 -2.14 -14.74 14.37
N PHE A 159 -1.87 -13.52 13.92
CA PHE A 159 -2.12 -12.28 14.66
C PHE A 159 -3.35 -11.49 14.19
N GLY A 160 -4.09 -11.99 13.20
CA GLY A 160 -5.33 -11.37 12.75
C GLY A 160 -5.79 -11.85 11.36
N LYS A 161 -6.73 -11.13 10.75
CA LYS A 161 -7.35 -11.52 9.47
C LYS A 161 -6.47 -11.13 8.29
N LEU A 162 -5.54 -12.00 7.93
CA LEU A 162 -4.66 -11.83 6.78
C LEU A 162 -5.17 -12.64 5.59
N ALA A 163 -5.13 -12.03 4.41
CA ALA A 163 -5.31 -12.69 3.11
C ALA A 163 -4.08 -12.42 2.23
N ILE A 164 -3.72 -13.35 1.38
CA ILE A 164 -2.58 -13.24 0.47
C ILE A 164 -3.09 -13.05 -0.95
N MET A 165 -2.59 -12.02 -1.64
CA MET A 165 -2.84 -11.79 -3.06
C MET A 165 -1.61 -12.23 -3.87
N TYR A 166 -1.82 -13.10 -4.84
CA TYR A 166 -0.78 -13.51 -5.79
C TYR A 166 -0.97 -12.72 -7.08
N PRO A 167 -0.04 -11.81 -7.42
CA PRO A 167 -0.15 -11.01 -8.64
C PRO A 167 0.22 -11.82 -9.87
N MET A 168 -0.37 -11.44 -11.02
CA MET A 168 -0.04 -11.96 -12.35
C MET A 168 -0.24 -13.48 -12.51
N ILE A 169 -1.24 -14.04 -11.83
CA ILE A 169 -1.71 -15.40 -12.09
C ILE A 169 -2.59 -15.36 -13.34
N THR A 170 -2.26 -16.19 -14.33
CA THR A 170 -2.95 -16.31 -15.61
C THR A 170 -3.27 -17.77 -15.91
#